data_2a04def93aa737c6587120666e37e455
#
_entry.id   2a04def93aa737c6587120666e37e455
#
_cell.length_a   1.000
_cell.length_b   1.000
_cell.length_c   1.000
_cell.angle_alpha   90.00
_cell.angle_beta   90.00
_cell.angle_gamma   90.00
#
_symmetry.space_group_name_H-M   'P 1'
#
loop_
_entity.id
_entity.type
_entity.pdbx_description
1 polymer ?
#
loop_
_entity_poly.entity_id
_entity_poly.type
_entity_poly.pdbx_seq_one_letter_code
_entity_poly.pdbx_strand_id
1 'polypeptide(L)'
;MKKLCIFCGARPNFIKVAPIIRVIDRLSEGNNPHQVSYSLVYAGSENDPTLEDQLFENLSIRRPDVYLGVECENLNELTGQVMSKFEKYLQENPSDVVIVVDDLASTMAAAIVTKKQAIALAHIAAGTRSFDITMPKEINRLVIDGLSDILFTAGFSNNSIANKEGAELSKVYMVGNILIDNIRFDRERISGMTLSDIDELAGLPLKEGNYLVFTLNRKALLADQDNLEQMLRVLSETAGEMPIIAPLRDSAVQVIMALSLKKNIKLHNLHIVKPLGYLEFAYLTAQAKGIITDSGNVAEEATFNGVPCITLNSYTEHIETVKVGSNVLVGEDPELLRSALTDMVAGTWKKCGVPERWDGRSAERVIQILLERQ
;
A
#
# COMPACT_ATOMS: atom_id res chain seq x y z
N MET A 1 6.43 14.73 -27.96
CA MET A 1 6.73 13.64 -26.99
C MET A 1 6.60 14.22 -25.60
N LYS A 2 5.66 13.70 -24.79
CA LYS A 2 5.44 14.18 -23.43
C LYS A 2 6.48 13.58 -22.49
N LYS A 3 7.16 14.41 -21.73
CA LYS A 3 8.22 14.00 -20.78
C LYS A 3 7.67 13.98 -19.37
N LEU A 4 7.65 12.82 -18.75
CA LEU A 4 7.20 12.62 -17.38
C LEU A 4 8.41 12.44 -16.46
N CYS A 5 8.36 13.03 -15.27
CA CYS A 5 9.26 12.70 -14.18
C CYS A 5 8.47 11.96 -13.11
N ILE A 6 8.84 10.73 -12.80
CA ILE A 6 8.22 9.91 -11.74
C ILE A 6 9.13 9.97 -10.52
N PHE A 7 8.67 10.58 -9.44
CA PHE A 7 9.44 10.73 -8.21
C PHE A 7 9.04 9.69 -7.18
N CYS A 8 10.02 8.98 -6.63
CA CYS A 8 9.88 8.03 -5.54
C CYS A 8 10.71 8.45 -4.34
N GLY A 9 10.07 8.58 -3.17
CA GLY A 9 10.74 8.98 -1.93
C GLY A 9 11.23 7.81 -1.09
N ALA A 10 10.62 6.62 -1.23
CA ALA A 10 10.97 5.41 -0.50
C ALA A 10 10.48 4.17 -1.24
N ARG A 11 10.96 2.99 -0.80
CA ARG A 11 10.61 1.68 -1.37
C ARG A 11 9.10 1.46 -1.64
N PRO A 12 8.16 1.80 -0.74
CA PRO A 12 6.73 1.60 -1.00
C PRO A 12 6.19 2.34 -2.22
N ASN A 13 6.79 3.46 -2.61
CA ASN A 13 6.34 4.20 -3.78
C ASN A 13 6.52 3.41 -5.08
N PHE A 14 7.59 2.59 -5.18
CA PHE A 14 7.82 1.77 -6.38
C PHE A 14 6.66 0.81 -6.65
N ILE A 15 6.02 0.27 -5.62
CA ILE A 15 4.86 -0.62 -5.76
C ILE A 15 3.70 0.11 -6.45
N LYS A 16 3.49 1.39 -6.14
CA LYS A 16 2.39 2.19 -6.70
C LYS A 16 2.71 2.84 -8.05
N VAL A 17 3.97 3.11 -8.35
CA VAL A 17 4.36 3.65 -9.66
C VAL A 17 4.65 2.56 -10.69
N ALA A 18 4.95 1.34 -10.28
CA ALA A 18 5.23 0.24 -11.19
C ALA A 18 4.13 0.01 -12.25
N PRO A 19 2.84 0.02 -11.93
CA PRO A 19 1.79 -0.09 -12.94
C PRO A 19 1.87 1.02 -14.00
N ILE A 20 2.18 2.24 -13.58
CA ILE A 20 2.31 3.40 -14.48
C ILE A 20 3.48 3.20 -15.43
N ILE A 21 4.63 2.78 -14.89
CA ILE A 21 5.85 2.50 -15.65
C ILE A 21 5.58 1.43 -16.71
N ARG A 22 4.97 0.30 -16.32
CA ARG A 22 4.64 -0.79 -17.26
C ARG A 22 3.69 -0.35 -18.39
N VAL A 23 2.76 0.55 -18.10
CA VAL A 23 1.87 1.12 -19.15
C VAL A 23 2.69 1.97 -20.12
N ILE A 24 3.59 2.82 -19.62
CA ILE A 24 4.43 3.67 -20.48
C ILE A 24 5.37 2.81 -21.33
N ASP A 25 6.04 1.82 -20.74
CA ASP A 25 6.97 0.92 -21.47
C ASP A 25 6.23 0.18 -22.59
N ARG A 26 5.07 -0.38 -22.31
CA ARG A 26 4.21 -1.04 -23.34
C ARG A 26 3.80 -0.09 -24.46
N LEU A 27 3.50 1.18 -24.16
CA LEU A 27 3.17 2.17 -25.17
C LEU A 27 4.39 2.55 -26.02
N SER A 28 5.59 2.51 -25.45
CA SER A 28 6.83 2.82 -26.14
C SER A 28 7.28 1.70 -27.09
N GLU A 29 6.93 0.45 -26.81
CA GLU A 29 7.22 -0.73 -27.65
C GLU A 29 6.28 -0.83 -28.87
N GLY A 30 5.14 -0.17 -28.85
CA GLY A 30 4.15 -0.18 -29.95
C GLY A 30 4.39 0.92 -30.99
N ASN A 31 3.86 0.74 -32.20
CA ASN A 31 3.79 1.78 -33.24
C ASN A 31 2.76 2.88 -32.88
N ASN A 32 2.81 3.38 -31.66
CA ASN A 32 1.82 4.31 -31.15
C ASN A 32 2.24 5.77 -31.42
N PRO A 33 1.36 6.63 -31.98
CA PRO A 33 1.67 8.03 -32.25
C PRO A 33 1.89 8.87 -30.97
N HIS A 34 1.49 8.38 -29.80
CA HIS A 34 1.69 9.05 -28.52
C HIS A 34 3.05 8.67 -27.94
N GLN A 35 4.08 9.38 -28.38
CA GLN A 35 5.41 9.23 -27.77
C GLN A 35 5.41 9.86 -26.37
N VAL A 36 5.49 9.03 -25.36
CA VAL A 36 5.70 9.41 -23.97
C VAL A 36 7.04 8.84 -23.50
N SER A 37 7.78 9.62 -22.75
CA SER A 37 8.99 9.15 -22.06
C SER A 37 8.92 9.51 -20.60
N TYR A 38 9.66 8.77 -19.78
CA TYR A 38 9.76 9.07 -18.36
C TYR A 38 11.19 8.95 -17.86
N SER A 39 11.45 9.67 -16.78
CA SER A 39 12.62 9.48 -15.92
C SER A 39 12.12 9.06 -14.53
N LEU A 40 12.70 7.98 -14.00
CA LEU A 40 12.41 7.49 -12.64
C LEU A 40 13.46 8.02 -11.70
N VAL A 41 13.05 8.90 -10.78
CA VAL A 41 13.93 9.59 -9.83
C VAL A 41 13.68 9.06 -8.43
N TYR A 42 14.73 8.63 -7.74
CA TYR A 42 14.68 8.20 -6.35
C TYR A 42 15.37 9.22 -5.43
N ALA A 43 14.75 9.53 -4.30
CA ALA A 43 15.28 10.48 -3.33
C ALA A 43 16.57 9.99 -2.64
N GLY A 44 16.65 8.72 -2.33
CA GLY A 44 17.77 8.12 -1.58
C GLY A 44 19.00 7.79 -2.42
N SER A 45 19.89 7.02 -1.82
CA SER A 45 21.13 6.55 -2.42
C SER A 45 20.91 5.32 -3.30
N GLU A 46 21.78 5.11 -4.30
CA GLU A 46 21.84 3.90 -5.11
C GLU A 46 22.12 2.63 -4.27
N ASN A 47 22.84 2.81 -3.16
CA ASN A 47 23.22 1.74 -2.24
C ASN A 47 22.18 1.55 -1.10
N ASP A 48 20.97 2.06 -1.24
CA ASP A 48 19.92 1.85 -0.25
C ASP A 48 19.62 0.36 -0.09
N PRO A 49 19.86 -0.25 1.09
CA PRO A 49 19.68 -1.68 1.30
C PRO A 49 18.22 -2.14 1.17
N THR A 50 17.26 -1.21 1.15
CA THR A 50 15.84 -1.53 0.95
C THR A 50 15.47 -1.69 -0.53
N LEU A 51 16.35 -1.30 -1.45
CA LEU A 51 16.19 -1.41 -2.91
C LEU A 51 16.94 -2.62 -3.48
N GLU A 52 16.53 -3.80 -3.05
CA GLU A 52 17.05 -5.07 -3.56
C GLU A 52 16.64 -5.29 -5.03
N ASP A 53 17.49 -5.96 -5.82
CA ASP A 53 17.19 -6.28 -7.22
C ASP A 53 15.86 -7.04 -7.37
N GLN A 54 15.60 -7.95 -6.45
CA GLN A 54 14.36 -8.72 -6.39
C GLN A 54 13.08 -7.85 -6.35
N LEU A 55 13.15 -6.64 -5.77
CA LEU A 55 12.03 -5.71 -5.78
C LEU A 55 11.65 -5.30 -7.22
N PHE A 56 12.64 -4.90 -8.01
CA PHE A 56 12.42 -4.43 -9.39
C PHE A 56 12.05 -5.57 -10.33
N GLU A 57 12.66 -6.73 -10.14
CA GLU A 57 12.30 -7.96 -10.87
C GLU A 57 10.84 -8.36 -10.60
N ASN A 58 10.43 -8.40 -9.34
CA ASN A 58 9.05 -8.73 -8.96
C ASN A 58 8.04 -7.72 -9.50
N LEU A 59 8.39 -6.44 -9.50
CA LEU A 59 7.54 -5.38 -10.06
C LEU A 59 7.61 -5.29 -11.59
N SER A 60 8.52 -6.00 -12.22
CA SER A 60 8.79 -5.96 -13.68
C SER A 60 9.02 -4.53 -14.18
N ILE A 61 9.88 -3.80 -13.49
CA ILE A 61 10.31 -2.44 -13.85
C ILE A 61 11.83 -2.30 -13.73
N ARG A 62 12.39 -1.31 -14.43
CA ARG A 62 13.80 -0.97 -14.30
C ARG A 62 14.09 -0.24 -12.98
N ARG A 63 15.36 -0.24 -12.58
CA ARG A 63 15.84 0.59 -11.48
C ARG A 63 15.71 2.08 -11.81
N PRO A 64 15.74 2.97 -10.79
CA PRO A 64 15.77 4.42 -11.01
C PRO A 64 16.87 4.85 -11.99
N ASP A 65 16.53 5.82 -12.81
CA ASP A 65 17.50 6.47 -13.71
C ASP A 65 18.41 7.44 -12.94
N VAL A 66 17.87 7.99 -11.84
CA VAL A 66 18.55 9.01 -11.04
C VAL A 66 18.32 8.75 -9.55
N TYR A 67 19.41 8.81 -8.81
CA TYR A 67 19.44 8.76 -7.35
C TYR A 67 19.90 10.12 -6.82
N LEU A 68 19.09 10.78 -6.01
CA LEU A 68 19.43 12.10 -5.45
C LEU A 68 20.45 11.98 -4.30
N GLY A 69 20.67 10.79 -3.77
CA GLY A 69 21.62 10.54 -2.70
C GLY A 69 21.31 11.33 -1.43
N VAL A 70 20.02 11.40 -1.04
CA VAL A 70 19.62 12.03 0.22
C VAL A 70 19.88 11.07 1.35
N GLU A 71 20.71 11.51 2.30
CA GLU A 71 21.02 10.83 3.56
C GLU A 71 20.80 11.80 4.69
N CYS A 72 19.99 11.46 5.68
CA CYS A 72 19.60 12.35 6.76
C CYS A 72 19.14 11.57 7.99
N GLU A 73 19.24 12.22 9.17
CA GLU A 73 18.84 11.62 10.44
C GLU A 73 17.38 11.91 10.80
N ASN A 74 16.79 12.97 10.21
CA ASN A 74 15.42 13.38 10.50
C ASN A 74 14.64 13.85 9.27
N LEU A 75 13.30 13.87 9.37
CA LEU A 75 12.41 14.19 8.27
C LEU A 75 12.48 15.64 7.79
N ASN A 76 12.85 16.59 8.63
CA ASN A 76 12.98 17.99 8.23
C ASN A 76 14.24 18.21 7.40
N GLU A 77 15.33 17.58 7.78
CA GLU A 77 16.57 17.57 7.01
C GLU A 77 16.36 16.88 5.67
N LEU A 78 15.70 15.72 5.66
CA LEU A 78 15.29 15.01 4.44
C LEU A 78 14.51 15.95 3.50
N THR A 79 13.51 16.64 4.02
CA THR A 79 12.71 17.60 3.25
C THR A 79 13.57 18.66 2.59
N GLY A 80 14.48 19.30 3.34
CA GLY A 80 15.39 20.33 2.82
C GLY A 80 16.35 19.80 1.76
N GLN A 81 16.97 18.63 1.99
CA GLN A 81 17.88 18.02 1.03
C GLN A 81 17.17 17.61 -0.27
N VAL A 82 15.97 16.99 -0.18
CA VAL A 82 15.16 16.66 -1.36
C VAL A 82 14.83 17.91 -2.15
N MET A 83 14.37 18.97 -1.48
CA MET A 83 14.06 20.24 -2.16
C MET A 83 15.26 20.75 -2.96
N SER A 84 16.43 20.85 -2.34
CA SER A 84 17.64 21.37 -3.00
C SER A 84 18.11 20.50 -4.17
N LYS A 85 18.19 19.17 -3.97
CA LYS A 85 18.72 18.25 -4.99
C LYS A 85 17.73 18.04 -6.13
N PHE A 86 16.43 17.94 -5.84
CA PHE A 86 15.40 17.76 -6.86
C PHE A 86 15.19 19.03 -7.69
N GLU A 87 15.31 20.22 -7.10
CA GLU A 87 15.30 21.49 -7.85
C GLU A 87 16.40 21.52 -8.91
N LYS A 88 17.64 21.20 -8.51
CA LYS A 88 18.75 21.12 -9.45
C LYS A 88 18.50 20.11 -10.56
N TYR A 89 17.98 18.92 -10.21
CA TYR A 89 17.64 17.91 -11.20
C TYR A 89 16.62 18.42 -12.23
N LEU A 90 15.53 19.07 -11.81
CA LEU A 90 14.48 19.57 -12.70
C LEU A 90 14.97 20.72 -13.60
N GLN A 91 15.91 21.55 -13.13
CA GLN A 91 16.54 22.60 -13.93
C GLN A 91 17.39 22.01 -15.07
N GLU A 92 18.09 20.92 -14.82
CA GLU A 92 18.92 20.23 -15.80
C GLU A 92 18.11 19.27 -16.70
N ASN A 93 16.94 18.78 -16.24
CA ASN A 93 16.13 17.80 -16.92
C ASN A 93 14.66 18.27 -17.03
N PRO A 94 14.35 19.15 -18.00
CA PRO A 94 13.00 19.68 -18.17
C PRO A 94 11.96 18.58 -18.37
N SER A 95 10.88 18.63 -17.60
CA SER A 95 9.76 17.69 -17.65
C SER A 95 8.45 18.46 -17.82
N ASP A 96 7.49 17.85 -18.53
CA ASP A 96 6.15 18.45 -18.71
C ASP A 96 5.26 18.23 -17.48
N VAL A 97 5.41 17.07 -16.84
CA VAL A 97 4.65 16.68 -15.65
C VAL A 97 5.55 15.91 -14.68
N VAL A 98 5.48 16.28 -13.41
CA VAL A 98 6.02 15.45 -12.32
C VAL A 98 4.90 14.65 -11.69
N ILE A 99 5.07 13.35 -11.58
CA ILE A 99 4.16 12.42 -10.90
C ILE A 99 4.75 12.11 -9.53
N VAL A 100 3.96 12.36 -8.48
CA VAL A 100 4.28 11.99 -7.10
C VAL A 100 3.21 11.04 -6.56
N VAL A 101 3.58 10.24 -5.56
CA VAL A 101 2.69 9.23 -4.98
C VAL A 101 2.78 9.21 -3.45
N ASP A 102 1.65 8.95 -2.80
CA ASP A 102 1.52 8.90 -1.34
C ASP A 102 1.87 10.21 -0.61
N ASP A 103 2.30 10.10 0.66
CA ASP A 103 2.29 11.15 1.66
C ASP A 103 3.62 11.28 2.43
N LEU A 104 4.73 10.91 1.80
CA LEU A 104 6.03 11.01 2.45
C LEU A 104 6.50 12.47 2.54
N ALA A 105 7.39 12.77 3.49
CA ALA A 105 8.04 14.09 3.58
C ALA A 105 8.84 14.43 2.31
N SER A 106 9.47 13.40 1.70
CA SER A 106 10.15 13.54 0.40
C SER A 106 9.18 13.82 -0.75
N THR A 107 7.98 13.22 -0.74
CA THR A 107 6.91 13.48 -1.71
C THR A 107 6.43 14.93 -1.61
N MET A 108 6.21 15.42 -0.39
CA MET A 108 5.85 16.82 -0.14
C MET A 108 6.93 17.77 -0.63
N ALA A 109 8.20 17.50 -0.33
CA ALA A 109 9.32 18.31 -0.80
C ALA A 109 9.38 18.38 -2.33
N ALA A 110 9.22 17.25 -3.01
CA ALA A 110 9.18 17.18 -4.47
C ALA A 110 7.99 17.97 -5.05
N ALA A 111 6.82 17.90 -4.42
CA ALA A 111 5.64 18.66 -4.83
C ALA A 111 5.87 20.17 -4.78
N ILE A 112 6.45 20.68 -3.68
CA ILE A 112 6.77 22.09 -3.50
C ILE A 112 7.73 22.58 -4.60
N VAL A 113 8.81 21.84 -4.82
CA VAL A 113 9.83 22.18 -5.83
C VAL A 113 9.23 22.19 -7.22
N THR A 114 8.46 21.17 -7.57
CA THR A 114 7.80 21.08 -8.87
C THR A 114 6.97 22.31 -9.19
N LYS A 115 6.17 22.75 -8.22
CA LYS A 115 5.33 23.95 -8.41
C LYS A 115 6.14 25.25 -8.46
N LYS A 116 7.23 25.36 -7.70
CA LYS A 116 8.14 26.52 -7.77
C LYS A 116 8.89 26.62 -9.09
N GLN A 117 9.08 25.50 -9.81
CA GLN A 117 9.63 25.43 -11.15
C GLN A 117 8.57 25.60 -12.26
N ALA A 118 7.31 25.90 -11.90
CA ALA A 118 6.17 26.04 -12.81
C ALA A 118 5.89 24.80 -13.67
N ILE A 119 6.25 23.61 -13.17
CA ILE A 119 5.98 22.34 -13.82
C ILE A 119 4.62 21.80 -13.33
N ALA A 120 3.87 21.13 -14.19
CA ALA A 120 2.62 20.49 -13.82
C ALA A 120 2.86 19.35 -12.82
N LEU A 121 2.06 19.31 -11.74
CA LEU A 121 2.15 18.31 -10.67
C LEU A 121 0.93 17.38 -10.70
N ALA A 122 1.17 16.09 -10.80
CA ALA A 122 0.16 15.04 -10.70
C ALA A 122 0.38 14.18 -9.44
N HIS A 123 -0.65 14.05 -8.62
CA HIS A 123 -0.60 13.27 -7.39
C HIS A 123 -1.43 11.99 -7.51
N ILE A 124 -0.79 10.83 -7.28
CA ILE A 124 -1.43 9.52 -7.20
C ILE A 124 -1.79 9.21 -5.75
N ALA A 125 -2.94 8.61 -5.51
CA ALA A 125 -3.55 8.38 -4.20
C ALA A 125 -3.96 9.68 -3.46
N ALA A 126 -4.36 10.67 -4.24
CA ALA A 126 -4.84 11.96 -3.74
C ALA A 126 -6.17 11.84 -2.96
N GLY A 127 -6.46 12.83 -2.14
CA GLY A 127 -7.69 12.90 -1.36
C GLY A 127 -7.75 11.93 -0.18
N THR A 128 -6.63 11.32 0.17
CA THR A 128 -6.52 10.44 1.35
C THR A 128 -6.40 11.29 2.60
N ARG A 129 -7.23 11.05 3.63
CA ARG A 129 -7.25 11.80 4.90
C ARG A 129 -7.45 10.88 6.10
N SER A 130 -6.73 11.19 7.17
CA SER A 130 -7.01 10.69 8.51
C SER A 130 -7.86 11.67 9.33
N PHE A 131 -7.88 12.94 8.91
CA PHE A 131 -8.46 14.09 9.63
C PHE A 131 -7.81 14.35 11.00
N ASP A 132 -6.66 13.78 11.25
CA ASP A 132 -5.84 14.03 12.44
C ASP A 132 -4.61 14.85 12.08
N ILE A 133 -4.71 16.17 12.26
CA ILE A 133 -3.65 17.14 11.97
C ILE A 133 -2.40 16.94 12.83
N THR A 134 -2.47 16.15 13.91
CA THR A 134 -1.29 15.83 14.72
C THR A 134 -0.40 14.77 14.06
N MET A 135 -0.91 14.08 13.05
CA MET A 135 -0.14 13.12 12.26
C MET A 135 0.72 13.84 11.21
N PRO A 136 2.06 13.67 11.20
CA PRO A 136 2.94 14.31 10.21
C PRO A 136 2.55 14.02 8.75
N LYS A 137 2.04 12.83 8.47
CA LYS A 137 1.55 12.46 7.14
C LYS A 137 0.35 13.26 6.68
N GLU A 138 -0.55 13.63 7.59
CA GLU A 138 -1.72 14.45 7.25
C GLU A 138 -1.30 15.84 6.76
N ILE A 139 -0.28 16.43 7.39
CA ILE A 139 0.32 17.68 6.92
C ILE A 139 0.85 17.53 5.49
N ASN A 140 1.58 16.46 5.23
CA ASN A 140 2.12 16.18 3.90
C ASN A 140 0.99 16.08 2.85
N ARG A 141 -0.08 15.34 3.16
CA ARG A 141 -1.25 15.16 2.29
C ARG A 141 -1.91 16.48 1.91
N LEU A 142 -2.15 17.34 2.90
CA LEU A 142 -2.73 18.67 2.69
C LEU A 142 -1.88 19.52 1.76
N VAL A 143 -0.57 19.53 1.97
CA VAL A 143 0.36 20.30 1.13
C VAL A 143 0.42 19.76 -0.30
N ILE A 144 0.56 18.45 -0.46
CA ILE A 144 0.69 17.81 -1.78
C ILE A 144 -0.59 18.02 -2.59
N ASP A 145 -1.75 17.72 -2.01
CA ASP A 145 -3.04 17.88 -2.69
C ASP A 145 -3.33 19.35 -3.01
N GLY A 146 -3.03 20.27 -2.08
CA GLY A 146 -3.24 21.71 -2.29
C GLY A 146 -2.37 22.32 -3.39
N LEU A 147 -1.23 21.70 -3.72
CA LEU A 147 -0.32 22.14 -4.77
C LEU A 147 -0.55 21.45 -6.12
N SER A 148 -1.20 20.30 -6.14
CA SER A 148 -1.31 19.46 -7.33
C SER A 148 -2.29 20.01 -8.37
N ASP A 149 -1.87 20.04 -9.63
CA ASP A 149 -2.73 20.41 -10.76
C ASP A 149 -3.67 19.28 -11.16
N ILE A 150 -3.26 18.03 -10.91
CA ILE A 150 -4.00 16.82 -11.24
C ILE A 150 -4.01 15.89 -10.03
N LEU A 151 -5.21 15.55 -9.57
CA LEU A 151 -5.44 14.69 -8.42
C LEU A 151 -6.08 13.38 -8.89
N PHE A 152 -5.36 12.28 -8.76
CA PHE A 152 -5.83 10.94 -9.08
C PHE A 152 -6.25 10.21 -7.80
N THR A 153 -7.54 9.93 -7.67
CA THR A 153 -8.14 9.38 -6.46
C THR A 153 -8.50 7.90 -6.62
N ALA A 154 -8.40 7.16 -5.52
CA ALA A 154 -8.62 5.72 -5.51
C ALA A 154 -10.11 5.33 -5.46
N GLY A 155 -10.95 6.14 -4.83
CA GLY A 155 -12.35 5.83 -4.63
C GLY A 155 -13.21 7.06 -4.47
N PHE A 156 -14.51 6.84 -4.26
CA PHE A 156 -15.52 7.91 -4.20
C PHE A 156 -15.29 8.86 -3.02
N SER A 157 -14.89 8.34 -1.86
CA SER A 157 -14.61 9.15 -0.68
C SER A 157 -13.42 10.07 -0.92
N ASN A 158 -12.30 9.53 -1.40
CA ASN A 158 -11.10 10.30 -1.74
C ASN A 158 -11.40 11.37 -2.80
N ASN A 159 -12.22 11.01 -3.81
CA ASN A 159 -12.64 11.93 -4.85
C ASN A 159 -13.45 13.10 -4.30
N SER A 160 -14.37 12.84 -3.36
CA SER A 160 -15.16 13.88 -2.70
C SER A 160 -14.28 14.84 -1.88
N ILE A 161 -13.30 14.30 -1.15
CA ILE A 161 -12.36 15.09 -0.35
C ILE A 161 -11.50 15.96 -1.27
N ALA A 162 -10.89 15.38 -2.30
CA ALA A 162 -10.04 16.10 -3.26
C ALA A 162 -10.79 17.24 -3.95
N ASN A 163 -12.07 17.05 -4.29
CA ASN A 163 -12.90 18.11 -4.88
C ASN A 163 -13.24 19.25 -3.90
N LYS A 164 -13.28 18.97 -2.60
CA LYS A 164 -13.57 20.00 -1.57
C LYS A 164 -12.35 20.78 -1.16
N GLU A 165 -11.20 20.13 -1.08
CA GLU A 165 -9.97 20.65 -0.49
C GLU A 165 -8.91 21.00 -1.54
N GLY A 166 -9.06 20.54 -2.78
CA GLY A 166 -8.14 20.87 -3.87
C GLY A 166 -8.15 22.34 -4.24
N ALA A 167 -7.07 22.80 -4.88
CA ALA A 167 -7.02 24.15 -5.42
C ALA A 167 -8.12 24.35 -6.49
N GLU A 168 -8.63 25.57 -6.61
CA GLU A 168 -9.76 25.92 -7.51
C GLU A 168 -9.53 25.46 -8.97
N LEU A 169 -8.28 25.48 -9.43
CA LEU A 169 -7.91 25.05 -10.79
C LEU A 169 -7.50 23.59 -10.90
N SER A 170 -7.46 22.87 -9.81
CA SER A 170 -7.09 21.44 -9.81
C SER A 170 -8.14 20.60 -10.55
N LYS A 171 -7.66 19.57 -11.23
CA LYS A 171 -8.53 18.58 -11.88
C LYS A 171 -8.48 17.27 -11.10
N VAL A 172 -9.64 16.78 -10.72
CA VAL A 172 -9.79 15.56 -9.91
C VAL A 172 -10.36 14.44 -10.77
N TYR A 173 -9.68 13.29 -10.77
CA TYR A 173 -10.08 12.11 -11.52
C TYR A 173 -10.10 10.88 -10.63
N MET A 174 -11.25 10.24 -10.51
CA MET A 174 -11.35 8.94 -9.87
C MET A 174 -10.86 7.86 -10.85
N VAL A 175 -9.68 7.33 -10.62
CA VAL A 175 -9.05 6.34 -11.50
C VAL A 175 -9.11 4.91 -10.96
N GLY A 176 -9.37 4.76 -9.67
CA GLY A 176 -9.34 3.49 -8.95
C GLY A 176 -8.07 3.34 -8.10
N ASN A 177 -7.97 2.23 -7.40
CA ASN A 177 -6.85 1.95 -6.51
C ASN A 177 -5.69 1.32 -7.29
N ILE A 178 -4.58 2.04 -7.36
CA ILE A 178 -3.39 1.65 -8.12
C ILE A 178 -2.70 0.36 -7.60
N LEU A 179 -2.90 -0.01 -6.32
CA LEU A 179 -2.39 -1.27 -5.79
C LEU A 179 -3.01 -2.49 -6.47
N ILE A 180 -4.26 -2.37 -6.87
CA ILE A 180 -5.00 -3.46 -7.52
C ILE A 180 -4.43 -3.78 -8.92
N ASP A 181 -3.79 -2.81 -9.55
CA ASP A 181 -3.15 -3.01 -10.85
C ASP A 181 -2.01 -4.05 -10.76
N ASN A 182 -1.29 -4.13 -9.62
CA ASN A 182 -0.26 -5.14 -9.41
C ASN A 182 -0.87 -6.54 -9.25
N ILE A 183 -1.95 -6.67 -8.48
CA ILE A 183 -2.63 -7.98 -8.30
C ILE A 183 -3.14 -8.49 -9.65
N ARG A 184 -3.71 -7.59 -10.46
CA ARG A 184 -4.16 -7.95 -11.80
C ARG A 184 -2.99 -8.33 -12.71
N PHE A 185 -1.89 -7.61 -12.66
CA PHE A 185 -0.68 -7.89 -13.44
C PHE A 185 -0.10 -9.27 -13.12
N ASP A 186 -0.03 -9.60 -11.82
CA ASP A 186 0.54 -10.86 -11.34
C ASP A 186 -0.50 -12.00 -11.24
N ARG A 187 -1.73 -11.79 -11.74
CA ARG A 187 -2.83 -12.73 -11.57
C ARG A 187 -2.50 -14.14 -12.04
N GLU A 188 -1.89 -14.27 -13.21
CA GLU A 188 -1.51 -15.58 -13.75
C GLU A 188 -0.43 -16.26 -12.90
N ARG A 189 0.56 -15.48 -12.45
CA ARG A 189 1.63 -15.97 -11.55
C ARG A 189 1.05 -16.43 -10.22
N ILE A 190 0.19 -15.61 -9.61
CA ILE A 190 -0.46 -15.93 -8.33
C ILE A 190 -1.38 -17.14 -8.48
N SER A 191 -2.21 -17.21 -9.53
CA SER A 191 -3.15 -18.33 -9.73
C SER A 191 -2.47 -19.64 -10.10
N GLY A 192 -1.24 -19.59 -10.58
CA GLY A 192 -0.42 -20.78 -10.86
C GLY A 192 0.30 -21.35 -9.64
N MET A 193 0.27 -20.65 -8.49
CA MET A 193 0.90 -21.10 -7.25
C MET A 193 0.01 -22.09 -6.48
N THR A 194 0.66 -22.83 -5.59
CA THR A 194 0.03 -23.72 -4.61
C THR A 194 0.65 -23.47 -3.23
N LEU A 195 0.03 -23.96 -2.16
CA LEU A 195 0.59 -23.86 -0.80
C LEU A 195 1.97 -24.54 -0.70
N SER A 196 2.23 -25.55 -1.52
CA SER A 196 3.52 -26.27 -1.53
C SER A 196 4.66 -25.49 -2.19
N ASP A 197 4.37 -24.41 -2.88
CA ASP A 197 5.39 -23.52 -3.47
C ASP A 197 5.93 -22.51 -2.46
N ILE A 198 5.40 -22.49 -1.24
CA ILE A 198 5.81 -21.61 -0.15
C ILE A 198 6.59 -22.42 0.89
N ASP A 199 7.91 -22.33 0.84
CA ASP A 199 8.81 -23.11 1.69
C ASP A 199 8.53 -22.93 3.20
N GLU A 200 8.15 -21.72 3.61
CA GLU A 200 7.82 -21.40 5.00
C GLU A 200 6.58 -22.15 5.53
N LEU A 201 5.77 -22.69 4.65
CA LEU A 201 4.55 -23.46 5.00
C LEU A 201 4.78 -24.97 4.96
N ALA A 202 5.98 -25.42 4.64
CA ALA A 202 6.29 -26.85 4.50
C ALA A 202 5.98 -27.61 5.79
N GLY A 203 5.24 -28.70 5.64
CA GLY A 203 4.84 -29.58 6.76
C GLY A 203 3.64 -29.10 7.58
N LEU A 204 3.07 -27.94 7.28
CA LEU A 204 1.81 -27.50 7.91
C LEU A 204 0.61 -28.18 7.21
N PRO A 205 -0.40 -28.66 7.97
CA PRO A 205 -1.57 -29.34 7.41
C PRO A 205 -2.59 -28.33 6.86
N LEU A 206 -2.19 -27.53 5.90
CA LEU A 206 -3.01 -26.45 5.34
C LEU A 206 -3.83 -26.91 4.13
N LYS A 207 -5.01 -26.32 3.99
CA LYS A 207 -5.85 -26.41 2.79
C LYS A 207 -6.37 -25.01 2.46
N GLU A 208 -6.44 -24.70 1.18
CA GLU A 208 -7.06 -23.46 0.70
C GLU A 208 -8.47 -23.28 1.30
N GLY A 209 -8.78 -22.06 1.70
CA GLY A 209 -10.05 -21.71 2.35
C GLY A 209 -10.22 -22.23 3.78
N ASN A 210 -9.23 -22.89 4.38
CA ASN A 210 -9.32 -23.47 5.73
C ASN A 210 -8.19 -23.03 6.67
N TYR A 211 -7.72 -21.81 6.54
CA TYR A 211 -6.77 -21.17 7.45
C TYR A 211 -7.04 -19.66 7.49
N LEU A 212 -6.57 -19.02 8.55
CA LEU A 212 -6.55 -17.58 8.71
C LEU A 212 -5.13 -17.04 8.50
N VAL A 213 -5.02 -15.79 8.05
CA VAL A 213 -3.74 -15.06 8.01
C VAL A 213 -3.76 -13.96 9.06
N PHE A 214 -2.69 -13.86 9.84
CA PHE A 214 -2.53 -12.82 10.85
C PHE A 214 -1.26 -12.03 10.63
N THR A 215 -1.37 -10.69 10.51
CA THR A 215 -0.22 -9.80 10.43
C THR A 215 -0.32 -8.67 11.44
N LEU A 216 0.82 -8.31 12.05
CA LEU A 216 0.91 -7.27 13.07
C LEU A 216 2.28 -6.58 12.98
N ASN A 217 2.28 -5.28 12.72
CA ASN A 217 3.49 -4.47 12.60
C ASN A 217 3.45 -3.17 13.41
N ARG A 218 2.27 -2.76 13.89
CA ARG A 218 2.04 -1.46 14.53
C ARG A 218 2.68 -1.42 15.91
N LYS A 219 3.68 -0.54 16.07
CA LYS A 219 4.45 -0.41 17.30
C LYS A 219 3.59 -0.09 18.52
N ALA A 220 2.57 0.76 18.37
CA ALA A 220 1.68 1.11 19.47
C ALA A 220 0.93 -0.12 20.01
N LEU A 221 0.39 -0.97 19.14
CA LEU A 221 -0.32 -2.19 19.53
C LEU A 221 0.63 -3.22 20.16
N LEU A 222 1.86 -3.33 19.65
CA LEU A 222 2.90 -4.19 20.24
C LEU A 222 3.38 -3.69 21.60
N ALA A 223 3.29 -2.39 21.88
CA ALA A 223 3.70 -1.78 23.15
C ALA A 223 2.63 -1.95 24.25
N ASP A 224 1.36 -2.01 23.89
CA ASP A 224 0.25 -2.25 24.84
C ASP A 224 0.09 -3.75 25.13
N GLN A 225 0.93 -4.24 26.04
CA GLN A 225 1.00 -5.68 26.35
C GLN A 225 -0.30 -6.24 26.95
N ASP A 226 -1.05 -5.45 27.72
CA ASP A 226 -2.29 -5.93 28.35
C ASP A 226 -3.41 -6.08 27.33
N ASN A 227 -3.53 -5.15 26.39
CA ASN A 227 -4.46 -5.27 25.29
C ASN A 227 -4.05 -6.37 24.30
N LEU A 228 -2.78 -6.43 23.94
CA LEU A 228 -2.25 -7.48 23.06
C LEU A 228 -2.48 -8.88 23.64
N GLU A 229 -2.33 -9.08 24.97
CA GLU A 229 -2.67 -10.34 25.64
C GLU A 229 -4.12 -10.74 25.36
N GLN A 230 -5.06 -9.81 25.58
CA GLN A 230 -6.49 -10.08 25.39
C GLN A 230 -6.79 -10.43 23.92
N MET A 231 -6.21 -9.69 22.99
CA MET A 231 -6.38 -9.94 21.56
C MET A 231 -5.83 -11.31 21.12
N LEU A 232 -4.65 -11.70 21.61
CA LEU A 232 -4.06 -13.01 21.32
C LEU A 232 -4.89 -14.16 21.89
N ARG A 233 -5.46 -14.01 23.10
CA ARG A 233 -6.38 -14.98 23.68
C ARG A 233 -7.64 -15.14 22.81
N VAL A 234 -8.27 -14.00 22.46
CA VAL A 234 -9.44 -13.99 21.58
C VAL A 234 -9.14 -14.66 20.25
N LEU A 235 -8.00 -14.34 19.65
CA LEU A 235 -7.59 -14.90 18.35
C LEU A 235 -7.49 -16.42 18.42
N SER A 236 -6.75 -16.97 19.40
CA SER A 236 -6.54 -18.41 19.53
C SER A 236 -7.82 -19.15 19.95
N GLU A 237 -8.55 -18.63 20.94
CA GLU A 237 -9.77 -19.27 21.46
C GLU A 237 -10.89 -19.31 20.40
N THR A 238 -11.10 -18.19 19.67
CA THR A 238 -12.20 -18.08 18.72
C THR A 238 -11.92 -18.86 17.43
N ALA A 239 -10.68 -18.90 16.96
CA ALA A 239 -10.30 -19.70 15.82
C ALA A 239 -10.34 -21.22 16.10
N GLY A 240 -10.26 -21.65 17.37
CA GLY A 240 -10.29 -23.06 17.77
C GLY A 240 -9.14 -23.85 17.13
N GLU A 241 -9.47 -24.90 16.39
CA GLU A 241 -8.48 -25.73 15.69
C GLU A 241 -8.08 -25.19 14.31
N MET A 242 -8.66 -24.08 13.86
CA MET A 242 -8.33 -23.51 12.55
C MET A 242 -6.91 -22.93 12.58
N PRO A 243 -6.03 -23.34 11.64
CA PRO A 243 -4.68 -22.81 11.59
C PRO A 243 -4.68 -21.31 11.32
N ILE A 244 -3.82 -20.58 12.04
CA ILE A 244 -3.56 -19.15 11.84
C ILE A 244 -2.11 -19.02 11.38
N ILE A 245 -1.91 -18.60 10.15
CA ILE A 245 -0.58 -18.39 9.59
C ILE A 245 -0.18 -16.94 9.84
N ALA A 246 0.93 -16.76 10.52
CA ALA A 246 1.40 -15.45 10.95
C ALA A 246 2.79 -15.11 10.37
N PRO A 247 2.85 -14.55 9.16
CA PRO A 247 4.10 -14.03 8.59
C PRO A 247 4.49 -12.74 9.32
N LEU A 248 5.32 -12.85 10.35
CA LEU A 248 5.65 -11.76 11.25
C LEU A 248 7.14 -11.39 11.18
N ARG A 249 7.41 -10.11 11.39
CA ARG A 249 8.78 -9.60 11.58
C ARG A 249 9.31 -9.97 12.96
N ASP A 250 10.61 -10.10 13.09
CA ASP A 250 11.27 -10.50 14.34
C ASP A 250 10.85 -9.65 15.55
N SER A 251 10.66 -8.35 15.35
CA SER A 251 10.20 -7.45 16.42
C SER A 251 8.82 -7.83 16.98
N ALA A 252 7.89 -8.23 16.13
CA ALA A 252 6.56 -8.68 16.55
C ALA A 252 6.64 -10.09 17.17
N VAL A 253 7.44 -10.98 16.58
CA VAL A 253 7.65 -12.34 17.09
C VAL A 253 8.19 -12.30 18.52
N GLN A 254 9.22 -11.50 18.78
CA GLN A 254 9.81 -11.36 20.11
C GLN A 254 8.79 -10.92 21.17
N VAL A 255 7.97 -9.91 20.85
CA VAL A 255 6.94 -9.41 21.78
C VAL A 255 5.86 -10.47 22.04
N ILE A 256 5.32 -11.08 20.98
CA ILE A 256 4.25 -12.08 21.08
C ILE A 256 4.73 -13.31 21.86
N MET A 257 5.92 -13.82 21.56
CA MET A 257 6.46 -15.01 22.23
C MET A 257 6.79 -14.73 23.71
N ALA A 258 7.41 -13.59 24.02
CA ALA A 258 7.68 -13.19 25.40
C ALA A 258 6.39 -13.05 26.22
N LEU A 259 5.37 -12.40 25.64
CA LEU A 259 4.07 -12.21 26.28
C LEU A 259 3.34 -13.55 26.48
N SER A 260 3.36 -14.41 25.47
CA SER A 260 2.74 -15.74 25.52
C SER A 260 3.33 -16.59 26.68
N LEU A 261 4.66 -16.60 26.83
CA LEU A 261 5.33 -17.29 27.91
C LEU A 261 4.99 -16.67 29.28
N LYS A 262 5.09 -15.34 29.40
CA LYS A 262 4.85 -14.60 30.67
C LYS A 262 3.43 -14.78 31.18
N LYS A 263 2.44 -14.78 30.26
CA LYS A 263 1.00 -14.79 30.57
C LYS A 263 0.35 -16.16 30.37
N ASN A 264 1.13 -17.18 30.03
CA ASN A 264 0.67 -18.54 29.74
C ASN A 264 -0.49 -18.57 28.71
N ILE A 265 -0.28 -17.90 27.56
CA ILE A 265 -1.26 -17.89 26.47
C ILE A 265 -1.02 -19.12 25.60
N LYS A 266 -2.07 -19.92 25.40
CA LYS A 266 -2.00 -21.07 24.50
C LYS A 266 -2.23 -20.60 23.05
N LEU A 267 -1.18 -20.67 22.25
CA LEU A 267 -1.19 -20.30 20.82
C LEU A 267 -0.97 -21.53 19.93
N HIS A 268 -1.66 -22.65 20.24
CA HIS A 268 -1.44 -23.94 19.59
C HIS A 268 -1.78 -23.96 18.09
N ASN A 269 -2.70 -23.08 17.66
CA ASN A 269 -3.13 -22.91 16.30
C ASN A 269 -2.43 -21.76 15.54
N LEU A 270 -1.55 -21.01 16.22
CA LEU A 270 -0.79 -19.91 15.63
C LEU A 270 0.57 -20.41 15.13
N HIS A 271 0.72 -20.43 13.81
CA HIS A 271 1.95 -20.81 13.12
C HIS A 271 2.70 -19.57 12.66
N ILE A 272 3.70 -19.17 13.47
CA ILE A 272 4.55 -18.04 13.12
C ILE A 272 5.56 -18.48 12.07
N VAL A 273 5.59 -17.77 10.94
CA VAL A 273 6.52 -17.99 9.83
C VAL A 273 7.28 -16.71 9.52
N LYS A 274 8.38 -16.80 8.78
CA LYS A 274 9.12 -15.64 8.30
C LYS A 274 8.26 -14.79 7.37
N PRO A 275 8.55 -13.49 7.23
CA PRO A 275 7.93 -12.66 6.20
C PRO A 275 8.10 -13.30 4.82
N LEU A 276 7.00 -13.39 4.09
CA LEU A 276 6.94 -13.97 2.74
C LEU A 276 7.29 -12.94 1.66
N GLY A 277 7.68 -13.43 0.50
CA GLY A 277 7.78 -12.64 -0.70
C GLY A 277 6.41 -12.11 -1.17
N TYR A 278 6.42 -11.14 -2.08
CA TYR A 278 5.17 -10.50 -2.51
C TYR A 278 4.15 -11.47 -3.11
N LEU A 279 4.59 -12.34 -4.03
CA LEU A 279 3.70 -13.29 -4.71
C LEU A 279 3.17 -14.36 -3.76
N GLU A 280 4.04 -14.88 -2.90
CA GLU A 280 3.69 -15.88 -1.88
C GLU A 280 2.66 -15.32 -0.89
N PHE A 281 2.87 -14.08 -0.42
CA PHE A 281 1.94 -13.41 0.47
C PHE A 281 0.61 -13.11 -0.22
N ALA A 282 0.64 -12.65 -1.47
CA ALA A 282 -0.57 -12.39 -2.25
C ALA A 282 -1.38 -13.67 -2.49
N TYR A 283 -0.72 -14.79 -2.80
CA TYR A 283 -1.37 -16.10 -2.91
C TYR A 283 -1.95 -16.56 -1.57
N LEU A 284 -1.14 -16.52 -0.50
CA LEU A 284 -1.56 -16.96 0.83
C LEU A 284 -2.82 -16.20 1.30
N THR A 285 -2.85 -14.88 1.12
CA THR A 285 -4.00 -14.04 1.52
C THR A 285 -5.21 -14.23 0.61
N ALA A 286 -5.01 -14.42 -0.69
CA ALA A 286 -6.11 -14.66 -1.63
C ALA A 286 -6.83 -16.00 -1.40
N GLN A 287 -6.13 -17.02 -0.88
CA GLN A 287 -6.68 -18.34 -0.59
C GLN A 287 -7.07 -18.53 0.88
N ALA A 288 -6.94 -17.51 1.71
CA ALA A 288 -7.32 -17.58 3.12
C ALA A 288 -8.84 -17.60 3.31
N LYS A 289 -9.31 -18.27 4.37
CA LYS A 289 -10.68 -18.11 4.86
C LYS A 289 -10.96 -16.70 5.36
N GLY A 290 -9.94 -16.06 5.91
CA GLY A 290 -10.01 -14.68 6.36
C GLY A 290 -8.66 -14.15 6.80
N ILE A 291 -8.58 -12.86 6.96
CA ILE A 291 -7.36 -12.12 7.30
C ILE A 291 -7.61 -11.22 8.51
N ILE A 292 -6.67 -11.21 9.44
CA ILE A 292 -6.63 -10.28 10.57
C ILE A 292 -5.33 -9.47 10.42
N THR A 293 -5.43 -8.16 10.31
CA THR A 293 -4.29 -7.31 9.96
C THR A 293 -4.38 -5.91 10.58
N ASP A 294 -3.25 -5.26 10.75
CA ASP A 294 -3.14 -3.83 11.03
C ASP A 294 -2.75 -2.99 9.79
N SER A 295 -2.69 -3.64 8.62
CA SER A 295 -2.26 -3.01 7.37
C SER A 295 -3.45 -2.62 6.48
N GLY A 296 -3.52 -1.33 6.09
CA GLY A 296 -4.51 -0.84 5.14
C GLY A 296 -4.37 -1.48 3.76
N ASN A 297 -3.15 -1.66 3.26
CA ASN A 297 -2.90 -2.27 1.95
C ASN A 297 -3.42 -3.72 1.90
N VAL A 298 -3.23 -4.49 2.96
CA VAL A 298 -3.74 -5.87 3.04
C VAL A 298 -5.28 -5.89 3.01
N ALA A 299 -5.93 -4.93 3.69
CA ALA A 299 -7.39 -4.81 3.65
C ALA A 299 -7.92 -4.41 2.26
N GLU A 300 -7.16 -3.60 1.51
CA GLU A 300 -7.48 -3.25 0.13
C GLU A 300 -7.38 -4.47 -0.81
N GLU A 301 -6.31 -5.23 -0.71
CA GLU A 301 -6.10 -6.47 -1.47
C GLU A 301 -7.15 -7.54 -1.11
N ALA A 302 -7.45 -7.71 0.19
CA ALA A 302 -8.51 -8.60 0.65
C ALA A 302 -9.89 -8.21 0.08
N THR A 303 -10.18 -6.91 0.04
CA THR A 303 -11.42 -6.38 -0.56
C THR A 303 -11.52 -6.74 -2.04
N PHE A 304 -10.45 -6.57 -2.80
CA PHE A 304 -10.43 -6.94 -4.22
C PHE A 304 -10.62 -8.44 -4.44
N ASN A 305 -9.99 -9.26 -3.62
CA ASN A 305 -10.09 -10.72 -3.68
C ASN A 305 -11.40 -11.28 -3.08
N GLY A 306 -12.20 -10.43 -2.41
CA GLY A 306 -13.44 -10.86 -1.74
C GLY A 306 -13.19 -11.69 -0.47
N VAL A 307 -11.99 -11.64 0.10
CA VAL A 307 -11.61 -12.38 1.32
C VAL A 307 -12.05 -11.59 2.55
N PRO A 308 -12.74 -12.19 3.53
CA PRO A 308 -13.05 -11.57 4.81
C PRO A 308 -11.82 -10.97 5.47
N CYS A 309 -11.90 -9.71 5.90
CA CYS A 309 -10.77 -9.01 6.52
C CYS A 309 -11.20 -8.27 7.79
N ILE A 310 -10.45 -8.46 8.86
CA ILE A 310 -10.57 -7.74 10.12
C ILE A 310 -9.36 -6.81 10.22
N THR A 311 -9.59 -5.51 10.32
CA THR A 311 -8.53 -4.53 10.51
C THR A 311 -8.47 -4.07 11.96
N LEU A 312 -7.29 -4.21 12.56
CA LEU A 312 -6.97 -3.81 13.95
C LEU A 312 -6.72 -2.30 14.05
N ASN A 313 -7.49 -1.51 13.34
CA ASN A 313 -7.47 -0.05 13.33
C ASN A 313 -8.89 0.48 13.54
N SER A 314 -9.02 1.65 14.15
CA SER A 314 -10.30 2.35 14.34
C SER A 314 -10.73 3.17 13.12
N TYR A 315 -9.83 3.37 12.15
CA TYR A 315 -10.09 4.13 10.92
C TYR A 315 -9.45 3.45 9.72
N THR A 316 -9.87 3.86 8.53
CA THR A 316 -9.28 3.46 7.25
C THR A 316 -9.18 4.65 6.32
N GLU A 317 -8.14 4.67 5.51
CA GLU A 317 -7.93 5.67 4.46
C GLU A 317 -8.84 5.42 3.23
N HIS A 318 -9.35 4.19 3.10
CA HIS A 318 -10.27 3.79 2.04
C HIS A 318 -11.54 3.17 2.65
N ILE A 319 -12.51 4.04 2.95
CA ILE A 319 -13.78 3.63 3.57
C ILE A 319 -14.57 2.66 2.68
N GLU A 320 -14.28 2.62 1.39
CA GLU A 320 -14.85 1.69 0.43
C GLU A 320 -14.57 0.24 0.80
N THR A 321 -13.42 -0.05 1.45
CA THR A 321 -13.10 -1.41 1.94
C THR A 321 -14.11 -1.88 2.97
N VAL A 322 -14.67 -0.95 3.77
CA VAL A 322 -15.64 -1.22 4.82
C VAL A 322 -17.07 -1.19 4.30
N LYS A 323 -17.43 -0.18 3.50
CA LYS A 323 -18.82 0.02 3.04
C LYS A 323 -19.23 -0.91 1.91
N VAL A 324 -18.31 -1.20 1.00
CA VAL A 324 -18.54 -2.04 -0.18
C VAL A 324 -17.77 -3.34 -0.05
N GLY A 325 -16.52 -3.27 0.38
CA GLY A 325 -15.58 -4.38 0.45
C GLY A 325 -15.79 -5.31 1.64
N SER A 326 -14.83 -6.18 1.82
CA SER A 326 -14.86 -7.28 2.80
C SER A 326 -14.29 -6.91 4.16
N ASN A 327 -13.87 -5.66 4.38
CA ASN A 327 -13.19 -5.22 5.58
C ASN A 327 -14.15 -4.82 6.72
N VAL A 328 -13.77 -5.14 7.95
CA VAL A 328 -14.42 -4.69 9.20
C VAL A 328 -13.35 -4.09 10.11
N LEU A 329 -13.60 -2.89 10.62
CA LEU A 329 -12.71 -2.24 11.58
C LEU A 329 -13.12 -2.64 12.99
N VAL A 330 -12.19 -3.17 13.77
CA VAL A 330 -12.42 -3.53 15.17
C VAL A 330 -11.59 -2.68 16.14
N GLY A 331 -10.72 -1.83 15.61
CA GLY A 331 -9.80 -1.06 16.45
C GLY A 331 -8.88 -1.99 17.24
N GLU A 332 -8.65 -1.61 18.48
CA GLU A 332 -7.89 -2.39 19.45
C GLU A 332 -8.85 -3.00 20.52
N ASP A 333 -10.08 -3.30 20.13
CA ASP A 333 -11.14 -3.82 21.01
C ASP A 333 -11.24 -5.36 20.91
N PRO A 334 -10.88 -6.11 21.98
CA PRO A 334 -10.93 -7.57 21.97
C PRO A 334 -12.34 -8.14 21.76
N GLU A 335 -13.37 -7.48 22.24
CA GLU A 335 -14.76 -7.96 22.10
C GLU A 335 -15.28 -7.77 20.67
N LEU A 336 -14.95 -6.64 20.03
CA LEU A 336 -15.24 -6.46 18.61
C LEU A 336 -14.47 -7.45 17.75
N LEU A 337 -13.19 -7.72 18.10
CA LEU A 337 -12.41 -8.77 17.44
C LEU A 337 -13.07 -10.14 17.59
N ARG A 338 -13.52 -10.51 18.80
CA ARG A 338 -14.21 -11.79 19.07
C ARG A 338 -15.46 -11.94 18.21
N SER A 339 -16.29 -10.90 18.17
CA SER A 339 -17.51 -10.91 17.37
C SER A 339 -17.23 -11.10 15.88
N ALA A 340 -16.36 -10.27 15.31
CA ALA A 340 -16.01 -10.33 13.90
C ALA A 340 -15.32 -11.66 13.52
N LEU A 341 -14.43 -12.17 14.38
CA LEU A 341 -13.74 -13.43 14.14
C LEU A 341 -14.69 -14.64 14.23
N THR A 342 -15.69 -14.59 15.11
CA THR A 342 -16.74 -15.61 15.18
C THR A 342 -17.51 -15.70 13.86
N ASP A 343 -17.93 -14.57 13.31
CA ASP A 343 -18.61 -14.51 12.00
C ASP A 343 -17.72 -15.01 10.87
N MET A 344 -16.44 -14.63 10.89
CA MET A 344 -15.46 -15.07 9.89
C MET A 344 -15.26 -16.59 9.90
N VAL A 345 -15.06 -17.18 11.07
CA VAL A 345 -14.87 -18.64 11.23
C VAL A 345 -16.14 -19.40 10.87
N ALA A 346 -17.31 -18.91 11.27
CA ALA A 346 -18.60 -19.51 10.96
C ALA A 346 -18.99 -19.37 9.49
N GLY A 347 -18.33 -18.49 8.72
CA GLY A 347 -18.70 -18.22 7.33
C GLY A 347 -19.97 -17.37 7.17
N THR A 348 -20.36 -16.62 8.21
CA THR A 348 -21.50 -15.71 8.22
C THR A 348 -21.09 -14.26 7.96
N TRP A 349 -20.06 -14.07 7.14
CA TRP A 349 -19.52 -12.77 6.82
C TRP A 349 -20.52 -11.86 6.07
N LYS A 350 -20.36 -10.57 6.22
CA LYS A 350 -21.18 -9.59 5.50
C LYS A 350 -21.10 -9.77 3.98
N LYS A 351 -22.13 -9.38 3.27
CA LYS A 351 -22.06 -9.28 1.80
C LYS A 351 -21.05 -8.21 1.42
N CYS A 352 -20.18 -8.53 0.49
CA CYS A 352 -19.15 -7.64 -0.01
C CYS A 352 -19.10 -7.64 -1.54
N GLY A 353 -18.51 -6.59 -2.08
CA GLY A 353 -18.25 -6.43 -3.51
C GLY A 353 -16.93 -5.71 -3.72
N VAL A 354 -16.57 -5.51 -4.97
CA VAL A 354 -15.39 -4.74 -5.35
C VAL A 354 -15.81 -3.28 -5.54
N PRO A 355 -15.12 -2.31 -4.92
CA PRO A 355 -15.42 -0.89 -5.11
C PRO A 355 -15.30 -0.47 -6.58
N GLU A 356 -16.03 0.58 -6.95
CA GLU A 356 -16.02 1.10 -8.32
C GLU A 356 -14.60 1.46 -8.76
N ARG A 357 -14.24 1.04 -9.99
CA ARG A 357 -12.91 1.22 -10.61
C ARG A 357 -11.74 0.52 -9.92
N TRP A 358 -11.98 -0.35 -8.97
CA TRP A 358 -10.95 -1.25 -8.44
C TRP A 358 -10.80 -2.50 -9.32
N ASP A 359 -10.54 -2.27 -10.59
CA ASP A 359 -10.49 -3.29 -11.65
C ASP A 359 -9.07 -3.57 -12.17
N GLY A 360 -8.06 -2.93 -11.55
CA GLY A 360 -6.66 -3.08 -11.93
C GLY A 360 -6.29 -2.37 -13.24
N ARG A 361 -7.01 -1.29 -13.58
CA ARG A 361 -6.75 -0.45 -14.76
C ARG A 361 -6.53 1.02 -14.42
N SER A 362 -6.12 1.28 -13.19
CA SER A 362 -5.91 2.66 -12.71
C SER A 362 -4.78 3.34 -13.48
N ALA A 363 -3.66 2.64 -13.69
CA ALA A 363 -2.52 3.18 -14.44
C ALA A 363 -2.86 3.50 -15.91
N GLU A 364 -3.66 2.67 -16.55
CA GLU A 364 -4.12 2.92 -17.94
C GLU A 364 -4.90 4.25 -18.00
N ARG A 365 -5.81 4.49 -17.04
CA ARG A 365 -6.59 5.75 -16.95
C ARG A 365 -5.70 6.95 -16.66
N VAL A 366 -4.74 6.80 -15.72
CA VAL A 366 -3.78 7.86 -15.39
C VAL A 366 -3.02 8.30 -16.63
N ILE A 367 -2.42 7.38 -17.38
CA ILE A 367 -1.63 7.69 -18.55
C ILE A 367 -2.51 8.27 -19.68
N GLN A 368 -3.69 7.71 -19.90
CA GLN A 368 -4.62 8.27 -20.89
C GLN A 368 -4.95 9.73 -20.58
N ILE A 369 -5.32 10.04 -19.33
CA ILE A 369 -5.65 11.41 -18.91
C ILE A 369 -4.44 12.34 -19.08
N LEU A 370 -3.23 11.89 -18.72
CA LEU A 370 -2.01 12.69 -18.88
C LEU A 370 -1.66 12.95 -20.35
N LEU A 371 -1.95 12.02 -21.26
CA LEU A 371 -1.68 12.17 -22.70
C LEU A 371 -2.71 13.06 -23.41
N GLU A 372 -3.98 13.00 -23.01
CA GLU A 372 -5.05 13.82 -23.59
C GLU A 372 -4.95 15.30 -23.22
N ARG A 373 -4.20 15.65 -22.19
CA ARG A 373 -3.96 17.03 -21.77
C ARG A 373 -2.79 17.63 -22.55
N GLN A 374 -3.12 18.65 -23.32
CA GLN A 374 -2.15 19.54 -24.00
C GLN A 374 -1.61 20.58 -23.03
#